data_418d4f0c397f64f43c4e35466b08a61b
#
_entry.id   418d4f0c397f64f43c4e35466b08a61b
#
_cell.length_a   1.000
_cell.length_b   1.000
_cell.length_c   1.000
_cell.angle_alpha   90.00
_cell.angle_beta   90.00
_cell.angle_gamma   90.00
#
_symmetry.space_group_name_H-M   'P 1'
#
loop_
_entity.id
_entity.type
_entity.pdbx_description
1 polymer ?
#
loop_
_entity_poly.entity_id
_entity_poly.type
_entity_poly.pdbx_seq_one_letter_code
_entity_poly.pdbx_strand_id
1 'polypeptide(L)'
;MQKRIFCRIFMALTIISTACEGADKKREAENTAQEFAEAYFSYDYGKAALYVTDDSRRWIEFKASNIGEDDINTLRDQDRGPSVEITDADLSDESNATVSVSVNNFFETDSIGGSARMVDEASFDLKLQLAADGKWRIRMEGPLRSGR
;
A
#
# COMPACT_ATOMS: atom_id res chain seq x y z
N MET A 1 -27.21 35.67 -55.01
CA MET A 1 -27.31 36.21 -53.67
C MET A 1 -27.81 35.11 -52.73
N GLN A 2 -26.94 34.40 -52.13
CA GLN A 2 -27.18 33.68 -50.85
C GLN A 2 -25.83 33.36 -50.28
N LYS A 3 -25.40 34.17 -49.40
CA LYS A 3 -24.15 34.04 -48.62
C LYS A 3 -24.49 33.81 -47.16
N ARG A 4 -23.75 32.83 -46.57
CA ARG A 4 -23.40 32.81 -45.16
C ARG A 4 -24.44 32.32 -44.17
N ILE A 5 -24.41 31.05 -43.87
CA ILE A 5 -24.55 30.53 -42.51
C ILE A 5 -23.89 29.12 -42.53
N PHE A 6 -22.59 29.07 -42.31
CA PHE A 6 -21.88 27.87 -41.86
C PHE A 6 -20.68 28.28 -41.09
N CYS A 7 -20.87 28.54 -39.82
CA CYS A 7 -19.80 28.57 -38.84
C CYS A 7 -20.40 28.77 -37.47
N ARG A 8 -20.68 27.74 -36.72
CA ARG A 8 -20.85 27.76 -35.26
C ARG A 8 -21.51 26.49 -34.75
N ILE A 9 -20.83 25.34 -34.88
CA ILE A 9 -21.04 24.18 -33.98
C ILE A 9 -19.73 23.39 -34.02
N PHE A 10 -18.75 23.80 -33.25
CA PHE A 10 -17.62 22.95 -32.94
C PHE A 10 -16.92 23.55 -31.69
N MET A 11 -17.57 23.47 -30.54
CA MET A 11 -16.91 23.75 -29.28
C MET A 11 -17.73 23.24 -28.11
N ALA A 12 -17.80 21.94 -27.94
CA ALA A 12 -18.24 21.34 -26.68
C ALA A 12 -17.95 19.83 -26.70
N LEU A 13 -16.68 19.41 -26.64
CA LEU A 13 -16.37 18.02 -26.30
C LEU A 13 -14.91 17.89 -25.88
N THR A 14 -14.53 18.43 -24.73
CA THR A 14 -13.24 18.13 -24.10
C THR A 14 -13.26 18.41 -22.60
N ILE A 15 -14.13 17.80 -21.82
CA ILE A 15 -14.01 17.74 -20.36
C ILE A 15 -14.61 16.41 -19.84
N ILE A 16 -14.04 15.27 -20.16
CA ILE A 16 -14.42 13.99 -19.49
C ILE A 16 -13.21 13.05 -19.29
N SER A 17 -11.98 13.53 -19.31
CA SER A 17 -10.82 12.62 -19.15
C SER A 17 -10.13 12.67 -17.78
N THR A 18 -10.33 13.68 -16.97
CA THR A 18 -9.61 13.83 -15.70
C THR A 18 -10.19 13.05 -14.53
N ALA A 19 -11.48 12.76 -14.53
CA ALA A 19 -12.11 12.02 -13.43
C ALA A 19 -11.78 10.51 -13.46
N CYS A 20 -11.60 9.92 -14.63
CA CYS A 20 -11.22 8.51 -14.77
C CYS A 20 -9.77 8.25 -14.36
N GLU A 21 -8.87 9.17 -14.66
CA GLU A 21 -7.44 9.02 -14.36
C GLU A 21 -7.16 9.01 -12.84
N GLY A 22 -7.84 9.86 -12.08
CA GLY A 22 -7.73 9.88 -10.62
C GLY A 22 -8.25 8.60 -9.95
N ALA A 23 -9.36 8.07 -10.45
CA ALA A 23 -9.93 6.82 -9.95
C ALA A 23 -9.03 5.61 -10.24
N ASP A 24 -8.39 5.57 -11.41
CA ASP A 24 -7.46 4.51 -11.77
C ASP A 24 -6.18 4.57 -10.92
N LYS A 25 -5.61 5.75 -10.71
CA LYS A 25 -4.45 5.96 -9.82
C LYS A 25 -4.74 5.54 -8.38
N LYS A 26 -5.91 5.88 -7.87
CA LYS A 26 -6.35 5.48 -6.53
C LYS A 26 -6.42 3.96 -6.40
N ARG A 27 -7.05 3.29 -7.36
CA ARG A 27 -7.15 1.82 -7.37
C ARG A 27 -5.79 1.14 -7.49
N GLU A 28 -4.85 1.69 -8.25
CA GLU A 28 -3.48 1.16 -8.33
C GLU A 28 -2.73 1.33 -7.01
N ALA A 29 -2.91 2.46 -6.31
CA ALA A 29 -2.34 2.67 -4.99
C ALA A 29 -2.93 1.69 -3.97
N GLU A 30 -4.25 1.48 -3.97
CA GLU A 30 -4.94 0.49 -3.12
C GLU A 30 -4.42 -0.93 -3.38
N ASN A 31 -4.30 -1.34 -4.64
CA ASN A 31 -3.76 -2.65 -5.01
C ASN A 31 -2.31 -2.83 -4.52
N THR A 32 -1.47 -1.83 -4.69
CA THR A 32 -0.08 -1.86 -4.20
C THR A 32 -0.04 -1.98 -2.68
N ALA A 33 -0.87 -1.24 -1.97
CA ALA A 33 -0.98 -1.29 -0.51
C ALA A 33 -1.45 -2.66 -0.03
N GLN A 34 -2.47 -3.24 -0.68
CA GLN A 34 -2.99 -4.57 -0.38
C GLN A 34 -1.92 -5.64 -0.53
N GLU A 35 -1.28 -5.72 -1.69
CA GLU A 35 -0.24 -6.71 -1.99
C GLU A 35 0.97 -6.59 -1.06
N PHE A 36 1.38 -5.35 -0.76
CA PHE A 36 2.44 -5.10 0.21
C PHE A 36 2.05 -5.58 1.61
N ALA A 37 0.89 -5.17 2.11
CA ALA A 37 0.45 -5.50 3.46
C ALA A 37 0.26 -7.02 3.64
N GLU A 38 -0.35 -7.70 2.67
CA GLU A 38 -0.47 -9.15 2.68
C GLU A 38 0.90 -9.84 2.78
N ALA A 39 1.87 -9.42 1.97
CA ALA A 39 3.22 -9.96 2.01
C ALA A 39 3.94 -9.63 3.33
N TYR A 40 3.86 -8.38 3.78
CA TYR A 40 4.54 -7.91 4.99
C TYR A 40 4.05 -8.62 6.25
N PHE A 41 2.74 -8.72 6.44
CA PHE A 41 2.15 -9.36 7.62
C PHE A 41 2.15 -10.89 7.56
N SER A 42 2.30 -11.48 6.37
CA SER A 42 2.56 -12.92 6.18
C SER A 42 4.05 -13.28 6.29
N TYR A 43 4.91 -12.31 6.61
CA TYR A 43 6.36 -12.49 6.71
C TYR A 43 7.07 -12.88 5.40
N ASP A 44 6.41 -12.70 4.26
CA ASP A 44 7.03 -12.80 2.94
C ASP A 44 7.75 -11.49 2.60
N TYR A 45 8.85 -11.23 3.30
CA TYR A 45 9.60 -9.99 3.12
C TYR A 45 10.29 -9.90 1.76
N GLY A 46 10.56 -11.03 1.12
CA GLY A 46 11.05 -11.07 -0.26
C GLY A 46 10.03 -10.45 -1.22
N LYS A 47 8.76 -10.85 -1.09
CA LYS A 47 7.66 -10.27 -1.87
C LYS A 47 7.40 -8.82 -1.45
N ALA A 48 7.33 -8.52 -0.16
CA ALA A 48 7.09 -7.15 0.34
C ALA A 48 8.12 -6.14 -0.18
N ALA A 49 9.39 -6.53 -0.30
CA ALA A 49 10.47 -5.69 -0.82
C ALA A 49 10.26 -5.22 -2.27
N LEU A 50 9.41 -5.90 -3.05
CA LEU A 50 9.09 -5.51 -4.43
C LEU A 50 8.18 -4.27 -4.50
N TYR A 51 7.48 -3.97 -3.43
CA TYR A 51 6.47 -2.90 -3.37
C TYR A 51 6.95 -1.64 -2.66
N VAL A 52 8.17 -1.61 -2.13
CA VAL A 52 8.70 -0.45 -1.41
C VAL A 52 9.63 0.39 -2.28
N THR A 53 9.84 1.66 -1.89
CA THR A 53 10.90 2.49 -2.47
C THR A 53 12.28 1.95 -2.12
N ASP A 54 13.30 2.27 -2.90
CA ASP A 54 14.67 1.81 -2.65
C ASP A 54 15.18 2.20 -1.24
N ASP A 55 14.90 3.42 -0.80
CA ASP A 55 15.25 3.90 0.54
C ASP A 55 14.51 3.16 1.67
N SER A 56 13.35 2.60 1.37
CA SER A 56 12.52 1.88 2.34
C SER A 56 12.92 0.41 2.49
N ARG A 57 13.65 -0.14 1.52
CA ARG A 57 14.07 -1.55 1.50
C ARG A 57 14.83 -1.97 2.76
N ARG A 58 15.66 -1.10 3.29
CA ARG A 58 16.38 -1.32 4.56
C ARG A 58 15.48 -1.67 5.74
N TRP A 59 14.25 -1.17 5.75
CA TRP A 59 13.30 -1.47 6.82
C TRP A 59 12.70 -2.86 6.70
N ILE A 60 12.52 -3.33 5.46
CA ILE A 60 12.12 -4.72 5.21
C ILE A 60 13.25 -5.68 5.60
N GLU A 61 14.49 -5.39 5.21
CA GLU A 61 15.67 -6.17 5.58
C GLU A 61 15.87 -6.19 7.09
N PHE A 62 15.67 -5.05 7.77
CA PHE A 62 15.70 -4.98 9.23
C PHE A 62 14.66 -5.92 9.86
N LYS A 63 13.42 -5.92 9.38
CA LYS A 63 12.38 -6.85 9.87
C LYS A 63 12.75 -8.29 9.59
N ALA A 64 13.23 -8.60 8.40
CA ALA A 64 13.64 -9.96 8.03
C ALA A 64 14.78 -10.49 8.91
N SER A 65 15.74 -9.64 9.29
CA SER A 65 16.87 -10.03 10.14
C SER A 65 16.51 -10.25 11.61
N ASN A 66 15.32 -9.80 12.03
CA ASN A 66 14.86 -9.93 13.43
C ASN A 66 13.86 -11.09 13.64
N ILE A 67 13.63 -11.92 12.63
CA ILE A 67 12.81 -13.12 12.78
C ILE A 67 13.70 -14.30 13.22
N GLY A 68 13.33 -14.91 14.33
CA GLY A 68 13.96 -16.11 14.87
C GLY A 68 13.26 -17.41 14.45
N GLU A 69 13.89 -18.55 14.74
CA GLU A 69 13.30 -19.87 14.50
C GLU A 69 11.99 -20.08 15.28
N ASP A 70 11.90 -19.53 16.49
CA ASP A 70 10.71 -19.62 17.33
C ASP A 70 9.53 -18.87 16.71
N ASP A 71 9.79 -17.72 16.07
CA ASP A 71 8.77 -16.95 15.35
C ASP A 71 8.25 -17.73 14.15
N ILE A 72 9.16 -18.37 13.39
CA ILE A 72 8.82 -19.20 12.23
C ILE A 72 7.98 -20.41 12.65
N ASN A 73 8.34 -21.07 13.76
CA ASN A 73 7.58 -22.22 14.27
C ASN A 73 6.18 -21.78 14.71
N THR A 74 6.09 -20.66 15.41
CA THR A 74 4.81 -20.09 15.83
C THR A 74 3.92 -19.72 14.65
N LEU A 75 4.50 -19.17 13.58
CA LEU A 75 3.77 -18.86 12.32
C LEU A 75 3.26 -20.12 11.61
N ARG A 76 4.00 -21.23 11.66
CA ARG A 76 3.58 -22.52 11.07
C ARG A 76 2.42 -23.16 11.82
N ASP A 77 2.37 -22.94 13.12
CA ASP A 77 1.35 -23.55 14.00
C ASP A 77 0.03 -22.77 14.01
N GLN A 78 -0.06 -21.67 13.24
CA GLN A 78 -1.28 -20.89 13.12
C GLN A 78 -2.34 -21.59 12.27
N ASP A 79 -3.54 -21.71 12.79
CA ASP A 79 -4.70 -22.21 12.06
C ASP A 79 -5.19 -21.24 10.98
N ARG A 80 -4.90 -19.95 11.13
CA ARG A 80 -5.30 -18.87 10.21
C ARG A 80 -4.19 -17.84 10.07
N GLY A 81 -3.82 -17.54 8.84
CA GLY A 81 -2.92 -16.43 8.53
C GLY A 81 -3.58 -15.06 8.72
N PRO A 82 -2.79 -13.99 8.59
CA PRO A 82 -3.29 -12.62 8.63
C PRO A 82 -4.25 -12.34 7.48
N SER A 83 -5.21 -11.45 7.72
CA SER A 83 -6.08 -10.90 6.68
C SER A 83 -5.96 -9.38 6.66
N VAL A 84 -5.95 -8.81 5.47
CA VAL A 84 -5.80 -7.37 5.23
C VAL A 84 -7.05 -6.85 4.54
N GLU A 85 -7.55 -5.72 5.02
CA GLU A 85 -8.68 -5.01 4.43
C GLU A 85 -8.32 -3.53 4.26
N ILE A 86 -8.56 -2.97 3.06
CA ILE A 86 -8.45 -1.54 2.81
C ILE A 86 -9.64 -0.84 3.48
N THR A 87 -9.37 0.09 4.38
CA THR A 87 -10.41 0.84 5.08
C THR A 87 -10.61 2.24 4.52
N ASP A 88 -9.55 2.86 4.01
CA ASP A 88 -9.59 4.16 3.36
C ASP A 88 -8.41 4.35 2.39
N ALA A 89 -8.58 5.23 1.42
CA ALA A 89 -7.50 5.63 0.53
C ALA A 89 -7.68 7.07 0.08
N ASP A 90 -6.65 7.87 0.29
CA ASP A 90 -6.58 9.29 -0.08
C ASP A 90 -5.38 9.57 -0.98
N LEU A 91 -5.62 10.23 -2.11
CA LEU A 91 -4.58 10.78 -2.96
C LEU A 91 -4.27 12.20 -2.48
N SER A 92 -3.15 12.39 -1.79
CA SER A 92 -2.74 13.71 -1.32
C SER A 92 -2.39 14.65 -2.46
N ASP A 93 -1.85 14.10 -3.55
CA ASP A 93 -1.57 14.75 -4.83
C ASP A 93 -1.40 13.72 -5.95
N GLU A 94 -0.92 14.12 -7.12
CA GLU A 94 -0.73 13.22 -8.27
C GLU A 94 0.33 12.13 -8.07
N SER A 95 1.20 12.28 -7.06
CA SER A 95 2.36 11.44 -6.82
C SER A 95 2.43 10.84 -5.41
N ASN A 96 1.54 11.23 -4.52
CA ASN A 96 1.51 10.77 -3.14
C ASN A 96 0.11 10.32 -2.74
N ALA A 97 0.05 9.20 -2.04
CA ALA A 97 -1.18 8.64 -1.50
C ALA A 97 -0.97 8.12 -0.07
N THR A 98 -2.06 8.07 0.68
CA THR A 98 -2.12 7.36 1.96
C THR A 98 -3.25 6.33 1.86
N VAL A 99 -2.93 5.08 2.15
CA VAL A 99 -3.91 3.99 2.18
C VAL A 99 -3.93 3.43 3.59
N SER A 100 -5.09 3.46 4.21
CA SER A 100 -5.33 2.89 5.53
C SER A 100 -5.78 1.44 5.40
N VAL A 101 -5.16 0.55 6.15
CA VAL A 101 -5.49 -0.87 6.16
C VAL A 101 -5.80 -1.34 7.57
N SER A 102 -6.80 -2.21 7.72
CA SER A 102 -7.00 -3.03 8.92
C SER A 102 -6.39 -4.40 8.69
N VAL A 103 -5.59 -4.84 9.64
CA VAL A 103 -4.94 -6.16 9.61
C VAL A 103 -5.41 -6.96 10.80
N ASN A 104 -5.93 -8.15 10.52
CA ASN A 104 -6.42 -9.05 11.54
C ASN A 104 -5.52 -10.28 11.67
N ASN A 105 -5.43 -10.80 12.89
CA ASN A 105 -4.79 -12.07 13.21
C ASN A 105 -3.34 -12.17 12.73
N PHE A 106 -2.51 -11.20 13.14
CA PHE A 106 -1.10 -11.15 12.75
C PHE A 106 -0.15 -11.19 13.95
N PHE A 107 1.09 -11.57 13.67
CA PHE A 107 2.17 -11.54 14.65
C PHE A 107 2.87 -10.18 14.66
N GLU A 108 3.06 -9.62 15.84
CA GLU A 108 3.87 -8.43 16.04
C GLU A 108 5.08 -8.75 16.92
N THR A 109 6.27 -8.37 16.45
CA THR A 109 7.49 -8.40 17.22
C THR A 109 7.79 -6.99 17.71
N ASP A 110 7.69 -6.74 19.01
CA ASP A 110 7.81 -5.40 19.59
C ASP A 110 9.26 -4.85 19.61
N SER A 111 10.27 -5.72 19.63
CA SER A 111 11.67 -5.29 19.70
C SER A 111 12.62 -6.41 19.27
N ILE A 112 13.87 -6.03 19.02
CA ILE A 112 14.96 -6.96 18.79
C ILE A 112 15.07 -7.93 19.98
N GLY A 113 14.82 -9.22 19.75
CA GLY A 113 14.87 -10.26 20.77
C GLY A 113 13.67 -10.28 21.74
N GLY A 114 12.61 -9.52 21.46
CA GLY A 114 11.33 -9.61 22.15
C GLY A 114 10.51 -10.81 21.66
N SER A 115 9.63 -11.32 22.53
CA SER A 115 8.69 -12.37 22.14
C SER A 115 7.63 -11.78 21.18
N ALA A 116 7.39 -12.49 20.07
CA ALA A 116 6.29 -12.18 19.18
C ALA A 116 4.95 -12.39 19.91
N ARG A 117 3.99 -11.54 19.64
CA ARG A 117 2.63 -11.66 20.17
C ARG A 117 1.60 -11.68 19.05
N MET A 118 0.52 -12.40 19.26
CA MET A 118 -0.64 -12.32 18.41
C MET A 118 -1.37 -11.02 18.64
N VAL A 119 -1.75 -10.36 17.56
CA VAL A 119 -2.61 -9.18 17.56
C VAL A 119 -3.88 -9.52 16.79
N ASP A 120 -5.02 -9.34 17.45
CA ASP A 120 -6.33 -9.68 16.87
C ASP A 120 -6.68 -8.73 15.71
N GLU A 121 -6.46 -7.43 15.92
CA GLU A 121 -6.69 -6.39 14.90
C GLU A 121 -5.86 -5.14 15.18
N ALA A 122 -5.33 -4.53 14.13
CA ALA A 122 -4.73 -3.20 14.19
C ALA A 122 -4.84 -2.50 12.84
N SER A 123 -4.84 -1.15 12.89
CA SER A 123 -4.86 -0.30 11.70
C SER A 123 -3.48 0.28 11.41
N PHE A 124 -3.17 0.44 10.11
CA PHE A 124 -1.92 1.00 9.64
C PHE A 124 -2.18 1.98 8.50
N ASP A 125 -1.48 3.11 8.52
CA ASP A 125 -1.48 4.07 7.42
C ASP A 125 -0.22 3.87 6.58
N LEU A 126 -0.41 3.40 5.36
CA LEU A 126 0.63 3.16 4.39
C LEU A 126 0.79 4.40 3.51
N LYS A 127 1.97 5.00 3.52
CA LYS A 127 2.30 6.11 2.64
C LYS A 127 2.87 5.57 1.34
N LEU A 128 2.33 6.03 0.21
CA LEU A 128 2.75 5.63 -1.11
C LEU A 128 3.29 6.81 -1.90
N GLN A 129 4.24 6.53 -2.76
CA GLN A 129 4.82 7.46 -3.69
C GLN A 129 4.80 6.86 -5.09
N LEU A 130 4.41 7.67 -6.09
CA LEU A 130 4.51 7.29 -7.49
C LEU A 130 5.96 7.38 -7.95
N ALA A 131 6.53 6.26 -8.35
CA ALA A 131 7.91 6.20 -8.83
C ALA A 131 8.03 6.66 -10.29
N ALA A 132 9.26 6.90 -10.75
CA ALA A 132 9.54 7.36 -12.11
C ALA A 132 9.09 6.35 -13.19
N ASP A 133 8.97 5.07 -12.85
CA ASP A 133 8.45 4.01 -13.72
C ASP A 133 6.91 3.97 -13.81
N GLY A 134 6.23 4.92 -13.16
CA GLY A 134 4.77 5.01 -13.14
C GLY A 134 4.10 4.05 -12.17
N LYS A 135 4.84 3.38 -11.30
CA LYS A 135 4.30 2.44 -10.31
C LYS A 135 4.29 3.04 -8.92
N TRP A 136 3.25 2.75 -8.17
CA TRP A 136 3.19 3.10 -6.75
C TRP A 136 4.16 2.25 -5.93
N ARG A 137 4.79 2.87 -4.94
CA ARG A 137 5.70 2.22 -3.99
C ARG A 137 5.40 2.69 -2.59
N ILE A 138 5.45 1.77 -1.65
CA ILE A 138 5.34 2.09 -0.22
C ILE A 138 6.60 2.82 0.23
N ARG A 139 6.41 3.96 0.88
CA ARG A 139 7.47 4.73 1.52
C ARG A 139 7.43 4.48 3.02
N MET A 140 8.51 3.94 3.56
CA MET A 140 8.67 3.66 4.99
C MET A 140 9.73 4.57 5.58
N GLU A 141 9.43 5.13 6.75
CA GLU A 141 10.39 5.91 7.57
C GLU A 141 10.88 5.09 8.78
N GLY A 142 10.38 3.88 8.93
CA GLY A 142 10.68 2.91 9.99
C GLY A 142 9.85 1.64 9.78
N PRO A 143 10.00 0.64 10.67
CA PRO A 143 9.08 -0.49 10.70
C PRO A 143 7.64 0.00 10.92
N LEU A 144 6.68 -0.70 10.31
CA LEU A 144 5.27 -0.35 10.51
C LEU A 144 4.90 -0.45 11.99
N ARG A 145 4.14 0.52 12.45
CA ARG A 145 3.56 0.55 13.80
C ARG A 145 2.07 0.75 13.67
N SER A 146 1.32 0.00 14.46
CA SER A 146 -0.13 0.19 14.55
C SER A 146 -0.46 1.61 15.00
N GLY A 147 -1.39 2.26 14.31
CA GLY A 147 -2.00 3.49 14.78
C GLY A 147 -2.70 3.24 16.13
N ARG A 148 -2.50 4.13 17.08
CA ARG A 148 -3.22 4.11 18.36
C ARG A 148 -4.52 4.88 18.24
#